data_e661428dcc7b924132e9e608a6ce4888
#
_entry.id   e661428dcc7b924132e9e608a6ce4888
#
_cell.length_a   1.000
_cell.length_b   1.000
_cell.length_c   1.000
_cell.angle_alpha   90.00
_cell.angle_beta   90.00
_cell.angle_gamma   90.00
#
_symmetry.space_group_name_H-M   'P 1'
#
loop_
_entity.id
_entity.type
_entity.pdbx_description
1 polymer ?
#
loop_
_entity_poly.entity_id
_entity_poly.type
_entity_poly.pdbx_seq_one_letter_code
_entity_poly.pdbx_strand_id
1 'polypeptide(L)'
;MDLKEEEILKKNVYSHWYYVSKGLAILDFVKNLKVNIILDIGAGSGVFSKTILQNTGAREATCLDTGYVAEKEEMWQGKKLKYVKTLSKSNADLVLLVDVLEHVKDDISFVKKYVDKLDKGTNLFVSVPAFEFLFSGHDIFLE
;
A
#
# COMPACT_ATOMS: atom_id res chain seq x y z
N MET A 1 0.65 -7.09 1.80
CA MET A 1 -0.06 -7.86 0.75
C MET A 1 0.93 -8.78 0.04
N ASP A 2 0.59 -10.06 -0.20
CA ASP A 2 1.53 -11.02 -0.74
C ASP A 2 1.57 -11.00 -2.28
N LEU A 3 2.79 -10.97 -2.84
CA LEU A 3 3.03 -11.11 -4.28
C LEU A 3 2.54 -12.47 -4.80
N LYS A 4 2.49 -13.51 -3.95
CA LYS A 4 1.96 -14.84 -4.30
C LYS A 4 0.45 -14.82 -4.53
N GLU A 5 -0.28 -13.99 -3.82
CA GLU A 5 -1.74 -13.84 -3.98
C GLU A 5 -2.10 -13.28 -5.35
N GLU A 6 -1.29 -12.36 -5.89
CA GLU A 6 -1.47 -11.83 -7.24
C GLU A 6 -1.34 -12.91 -8.31
N GLU A 7 -0.41 -13.87 -8.13
CA GLU A 7 -0.26 -15.00 -9.06
C GLU A 7 -1.49 -15.92 -9.05
N ILE A 8 -2.12 -16.10 -7.89
CA ILE A 8 -3.32 -16.94 -7.73
C ILE A 8 -4.57 -16.24 -8.27
N LEU A 9 -4.78 -14.98 -7.90
CA LEU A 9 -5.98 -14.21 -8.24
C LEU A 9 -5.92 -13.61 -9.66
N LYS A 10 -4.72 -13.38 -10.20
CA LYS A 10 -4.50 -12.82 -11.56
C LYS A 10 -5.40 -11.60 -11.83
N LYS A 11 -6.24 -11.68 -12.89
CA LYS A 11 -7.16 -10.60 -13.29
C LYS A 11 -8.31 -10.35 -12.30
N ASN A 12 -8.56 -11.25 -11.36
CA ASN A 12 -9.67 -11.15 -10.40
C ASN A 12 -9.37 -10.29 -9.17
N VAL A 13 -8.14 -9.80 -8.98
CA VAL A 13 -7.76 -8.94 -7.84
C VAL A 13 -8.70 -7.72 -7.74
N TYR A 14 -8.98 -7.06 -8.85
CA TYR A 14 -9.84 -5.87 -8.87
C TYR A 14 -11.33 -6.14 -8.67
N SER A 15 -11.77 -7.38 -8.75
CA SER A 15 -13.17 -7.78 -8.49
C SER A 15 -13.32 -8.54 -7.15
N HIS A 16 -12.22 -8.86 -6.50
CA HIS A 16 -12.25 -9.56 -5.23
C HIS A 16 -12.77 -8.62 -4.12
N TRP A 17 -13.76 -9.08 -3.36
CA TRP A 17 -14.49 -8.27 -2.36
C TRP A 17 -13.58 -7.54 -1.38
N TYR A 18 -12.49 -8.19 -0.95
CA TYR A 18 -11.52 -7.63 0.00
C TYR A 18 -10.84 -6.37 -0.56
N TYR A 19 -10.27 -6.45 -1.78
CA TYR A 19 -9.59 -5.32 -2.40
C TYR A 19 -10.56 -4.18 -2.76
N VAL A 20 -11.79 -4.54 -3.16
CA VAL A 20 -12.85 -3.56 -3.43
C VAL A 20 -13.22 -2.82 -2.15
N SER A 21 -13.51 -3.54 -1.06
CA SER A 21 -13.92 -2.95 0.21
C SER A 21 -12.82 -2.08 0.83
N LYS A 22 -11.58 -2.56 0.85
CA LYS A 22 -10.41 -1.78 1.33
C LYS A 22 -10.16 -0.55 0.45
N GLY A 23 -10.22 -0.72 -0.87
CA GLY A 23 -10.08 0.39 -1.82
C GLY A 23 -11.12 1.48 -1.60
N LEU A 24 -12.39 1.12 -1.36
CA LEU A 24 -13.46 2.08 -1.04
C LEU A 24 -13.19 2.80 0.28
N ALA A 25 -12.73 2.12 1.32
CA ALA A 25 -12.39 2.72 2.61
C ALA A 25 -11.22 3.72 2.44
N ILE A 26 -10.20 3.38 1.67
CA ILE A 26 -9.09 4.28 1.37
C ILE A 26 -9.58 5.52 0.59
N LEU A 27 -10.42 5.32 -0.44
CA LEU A 27 -10.98 6.43 -1.23
C LEU A 27 -11.85 7.35 -0.38
N ASP A 28 -12.64 6.81 0.55
CA ASP A 28 -13.42 7.61 1.52
C ASP A 28 -12.51 8.43 2.44
N PHE A 29 -11.42 7.85 2.92
CA PHE A 29 -10.42 8.56 3.73
C PHE A 29 -9.79 9.72 2.97
N VAL A 30 -9.39 9.51 1.70
CA VAL A 30 -8.66 10.52 0.92
C VAL A 30 -9.54 11.55 0.22
N LYS A 31 -10.87 11.38 0.20
CA LYS A 31 -11.80 12.24 -0.58
C LYS A 31 -11.67 13.74 -0.30
N ASN A 32 -11.29 14.12 0.93
CA ASN A 32 -11.13 15.50 1.35
C ASN A 32 -9.65 15.93 1.46
N LEU A 33 -8.72 15.08 1.07
CA LEU A 33 -7.29 15.37 1.12
C LEU A 33 -6.77 15.78 -0.25
N LYS A 34 -5.79 16.70 -0.26
CA LYS A 34 -5.01 16.97 -1.46
C LYS A 34 -3.87 15.96 -1.54
N VAL A 35 -4.07 14.90 -2.31
CA VAL A 35 -3.05 13.86 -2.52
C VAL A 35 -2.50 13.99 -3.94
N ASN A 36 -1.20 14.24 -4.06
CA ASN A 36 -0.47 14.25 -5.33
C ASN A 36 0.49 13.07 -5.43
N ILE A 37 1.17 12.75 -4.31
CA ILE A 37 2.23 11.74 -4.25
C ILE A 37 1.90 10.74 -3.14
N ILE A 38 1.91 9.46 -3.50
CA ILE A 38 1.58 8.35 -2.62
C ILE A 38 2.85 7.54 -2.34
N LEU A 39 3.02 7.12 -1.10
CA LEU A 39 3.94 6.07 -0.69
C LEU A 39 3.13 4.91 -0.10
N ASP A 40 3.24 3.74 -0.70
CA ASP A 40 2.54 2.52 -0.30
C ASP A 40 3.58 1.53 0.24
N ILE A 41 3.57 1.30 1.55
CA ILE A 41 4.57 0.48 2.25
C ILE A 41 4.00 -0.93 2.43
N GLY A 42 4.73 -1.96 1.99
CA GLY A 42 4.24 -3.32 1.89
C GLY A 42 3.22 -3.46 0.74
N ALA A 43 3.45 -2.74 -0.35
CA ALA A 43 2.47 -2.53 -1.41
C ALA A 43 2.13 -3.79 -2.22
N GLY A 44 2.97 -4.83 -2.20
CA GLY A 44 2.79 -6.01 -3.02
C GLY A 44 2.57 -5.65 -4.49
N SER A 45 1.41 -5.98 -5.06
CA SER A 45 1.07 -5.67 -6.46
C SER A 45 0.78 -4.19 -6.75
N GLY A 46 0.70 -3.35 -5.72
CA GLY A 46 0.36 -1.92 -5.83
C GLY A 46 -1.10 -1.67 -6.17
N VAL A 47 -2.01 -2.60 -5.86
CA VAL A 47 -3.43 -2.48 -6.19
C VAL A 47 -4.07 -1.24 -5.56
N PHE A 48 -3.75 -0.93 -4.31
CA PHE A 48 -4.31 0.25 -3.62
C PHE A 48 -3.73 1.54 -4.18
N SER A 49 -2.43 1.59 -4.45
CA SER A 49 -1.79 2.69 -5.18
C SER A 49 -2.45 2.95 -6.53
N LYS A 50 -2.69 1.90 -7.32
CA LYS A 50 -3.39 1.98 -8.62
C LYS A 50 -4.83 2.47 -8.45
N THR A 51 -5.54 2.01 -7.43
CA THR A 51 -6.90 2.44 -7.11
C THR A 51 -6.96 3.95 -6.81
N ILE A 52 -6.04 4.47 -5.99
CA ILE A 52 -5.99 5.91 -5.69
C ILE A 52 -5.59 6.71 -6.92
N LEU A 53 -4.56 6.28 -7.65
CA LEU A 53 -4.15 6.94 -8.90
C LEU A 53 -5.31 7.06 -9.88
N GLN A 54 -6.14 6.01 -10.02
CA GLN A 54 -7.27 5.99 -10.94
C GLN A 54 -8.40 6.93 -10.53
N ASN A 55 -8.69 7.04 -9.22
CA ASN A 55 -9.90 7.68 -8.70
C ASN A 55 -9.67 9.06 -8.08
N THR A 56 -8.44 9.57 -8.10
CA THR A 56 -8.09 10.87 -7.49
C THR A 56 -7.23 11.72 -8.41
N GLY A 57 -6.87 12.92 -7.94
CA GLY A 57 -5.92 13.81 -8.59
C GLY A 57 -4.45 13.44 -8.39
N ALA A 58 -4.14 12.35 -7.67
CA ALA A 58 -2.77 11.90 -7.46
C ALA A 58 -2.07 11.60 -8.80
N ARG A 59 -0.79 11.92 -8.87
CA ARG A 59 0.01 11.87 -10.12
C ARG A 59 1.12 10.84 -10.08
N GLU A 60 1.56 10.48 -8.88
CA GLU A 60 2.67 9.56 -8.67
C GLU A 60 2.40 8.66 -7.47
N ALA A 61 2.78 7.39 -7.57
CA ALA A 61 2.83 6.47 -6.45
C ALA A 61 4.15 5.70 -6.42
N THR A 62 4.70 5.53 -5.24
CA THR A 62 5.84 4.67 -4.97
C THR A 62 5.38 3.50 -4.12
N CYS A 63 5.38 2.32 -4.70
CA CYS A 63 5.15 1.04 -4.05
C CYS A 63 6.48 0.56 -3.46
N LEU A 64 6.55 0.42 -2.15
CA LEU A 64 7.71 -0.06 -1.43
C LEU A 64 7.44 -1.46 -0.90
N ASP A 65 8.23 -2.44 -1.35
CA ASP A 65 8.13 -3.81 -0.87
C ASP A 65 9.48 -4.52 -0.96
N THR A 66 9.91 -5.15 0.12
CA THR A 66 11.19 -5.89 0.17
C THR A 66 11.18 -7.16 -0.66
N GLY A 67 9.99 -7.70 -0.97
CA GLY A 67 9.78 -8.90 -1.78
C GLY A 67 9.93 -8.70 -3.28
N TYR A 68 10.03 -7.47 -3.78
CA TYR A 68 10.22 -7.26 -5.22
C TYR A 68 11.53 -7.89 -5.72
N VAL A 69 11.46 -8.56 -6.87
CA VAL A 69 12.65 -9.13 -7.51
C VAL A 69 13.56 -8.02 -8.03
N ALA A 70 12.99 -7.01 -8.69
CA ALA A 70 13.70 -5.86 -9.23
C ALA A 70 12.87 -4.57 -9.02
N GLU A 71 13.57 -3.45 -8.94
CA GLU A 71 12.93 -2.14 -8.97
C GLU A 71 12.52 -1.81 -10.40
N LYS A 72 11.36 -1.18 -10.55
CA LYS A 72 10.83 -0.77 -11.87
C LYS A 72 10.03 0.51 -11.77
N GLU A 73 9.88 1.17 -12.89
CA GLU A 73 9.01 2.32 -13.06
C GLU A 73 8.12 2.07 -14.29
N GLU A 74 6.85 2.38 -14.17
CA GLU A 74 5.88 2.24 -15.26
C GLU A 74 4.89 3.41 -15.26
N MET A 75 4.20 3.60 -16.37
CA MET A 75 3.08 4.53 -16.47
C MET A 75 1.77 3.77 -16.29
N TRP A 76 0.99 4.14 -15.28
CA TRP A 76 -0.34 3.61 -15.02
C TRP A 76 -1.39 4.67 -15.36
N GLN A 77 -2.11 4.47 -16.47
CA GLN A 77 -3.12 5.42 -16.95
C GLN A 77 -2.59 6.88 -17.04
N GLY A 78 -1.38 7.04 -17.57
CA GLY A 78 -0.73 8.34 -17.72
C GLY A 78 -0.11 8.91 -16.42
N LYS A 79 -0.11 8.16 -15.32
CA LYS A 79 0.44 8.53 -14.01
C LYS A 79 1.64 7.67 -13.67
N LYS A 80 2.57 8.21 -12.90
CA LYS A 80 3.83 7.55 -12.59
C LYS A 80 3.65 6.53 -11.46
N LEU A 81 4.13 5.30 -11.67
CA LEU A 81 4.11 4.23 -10.70
C LEU A 81 5.48 3.59 -10.59
N LYS A 82 6.06 3.65 -9.39
CA LYS A 82 7.37 3.08 -9.09
C LYS A 82 7.24 1.91 -8.13
N TYR A 83 8.09 0.92 -8.30
CA TYR A 83 8.25 -0.22 -7.40
C TYR A 83 9.69 -0.25 -6.92
N VAL A 84 9.90 -0.10 -5.60
CA VAL A 84 11.21 0.01 -4.99
C VAL A 84 11.36 -0.94 -3.81
N LYS A 85 12.58 -1.39 -3.53
CA LYS A 85 12.88 -2.27 -2.39
C LYS A 85 13.28 -1.51 -1.14
N THR A 86 13.77 -0.30 -1.33
CA THR A 86 14.26 0.55 -0.24
C THR A 86 13.82 1.99 -0.43
N LEU A 87 13.70 2.71 0.69
CA LEU A 87 13.33 4.11 0.72
C LEU A 87 14.44 4.93 1.41
N SER A 88 14.97 5.93 0.73
CA SER A 88 15.90 6.90 1.35
C SER A 88 15.14 8.06 2.01
N LYS A 89 14.31 8.77 1.25
CA LYS A 89 13.47 9.88 1.68
C LYS A 89 12.22 9.91 0.81
N SER A 90 11.11 10.49 1.31
CA SER A 90 9.89 10.66 0.56
C SER A 90 9.24 12.00 0.85
N ASN A 91 8.71 12.63 -0.21
CA ASN A 91 7.86 13.82 -0.17
C ASN A 91 6.39 13.46 -0.41
N ALA A 92 5.97 12.26 -0.01
CA ALA A 92 4.59 11.81 -0.17
C ALA A 92 3.62 12.64 0.67
N ASP A 93 2.47 12.96 0.10
CA ASP A 93 1.35 13.58 0.80
C ASP A 93 0.53 12.56 1.58
N LEU A 94 0.56 11.30 1.11
CA LEU A 94 -0.16 10.16 1.69
C LEU A 94 0.76 8.96 1.77
N VAL A 95 0.78 8.32 2.94
CA VAL A 95 1.40 7.02 3.16
C VAL A 95 0.32 5.99 3.46
N LEU A 96 0.43 4.83 2.84
CA LEU A 96 -0.41 3.66 3.10
C LEU A 96 0.40 2.60 3.84
N LEU A 97 -0.23 1.99 4.84
CA LEU A 97 0.17 0.78 5.54
C LEU A 97 -1.07 -0.11 5.63
N VAL A 98 -1.33 -0.88 4.59
CA VAL A 98 -2.54 -1.70 4.47
C VAL A 98 -2.20 -3.15 4.75
N ASP A 99 -2.63 -3.63 5.91
CA ASP A 99 -2.38 -4.99 6.40
C ASP A 99 -0.88 -5.37 6.31
N VAL A 100 -0.08 -4.58 6.99
CA VAL A 100 1.39 -4.71 7.05
C VAL A 100 1.84 -4.89 8.50
N LEU A 101 1.27 -4.12 9.43
CA LEU A 101 1.79 -4.03 10.79
C LEU A 101 1.58 -5.32 11.58
N GLU A 102 0.56 -6.10 11.27
CA GLU A 102 0.31 -7.42 11.87
C GLU A 102 1.41 -8.44 11.58
N HIS A 103 2.16 -8.25 10.51
CA HIS A 103 3.29 -9.11 10.13
C HIS A 103 4.64 -8.61 10.67
N VAL A 104 4.64 -7.52 11.44
CA VAL A 104 5.85 -6.87 11.94
C VAL A 104 5.97 -7.06 13.44
N LYS A 105 7.07 -7.70 13.88
CA LYS A 105 7.30 -7.99 15.30
C LYS A 105 7.44 -6.74 16.18
N ASP A 106 8.05 -5.67 15.66
CA ASP A 106 8.21 -4.37 16.33
C ASP A 106 7.64 -3.29 15.43
N ASP A 107 6.32 -3.13 15.50
CA ASP A 107 5.53 -2.22 14.68
C ASP A 107 5.88 -0.75 14.94
N ILE A 108 6.17 -0.39 16.18
CA ILE A 108 6.56 0.98 16.57
C ILE A 108 7.87 1.38 15.89
N SER A 109 8.91 0.55 16.01
CA SER A 109 10.19 0.80 15.34
C SER A 109 10.07 0.79 13.83
N PHE A 110 9.22 -0.09 13.30
CA PHE A 110 8.95 -0.16 11.87
C PHE A 110 8.31 1.14 11.36
N VAL A 111 7.24 1.61 11.98
CA VAL A 111 6.57 2.87 11.60
C VAL A 111 7.53 4.04 11.74
N LYS A 112 8.26 4.13 12.86
CA LYS A 112 9.23 5.21 13.11
C LYS A 112 10.30 5.28 12.01
N LYS A 113 10.84 4.13 11.59
CA LYS A 113 11.84 4.04 10.50
C LYS A 113 11.40 4.74 9.22
N TYR A 114 10.08 4.72 8.92
CA TYR A 114 9.54 5.38 7.73
C TYR A 114 9.09 6.81 8.01
N VAL A 115 8.45 7.07 9.15
CA VAL A 115 8.03 8.43 9.54
C VAL A 115 9.21 9.41 9.55
N ASP A 116 10.37 8.98 10.03
CA ASP A 116 11.59 9.79 10.04
C ASP A 116 12.11 10.19 8.63
N LYS A 117 11.55 9.56 7.58
CA LYS A 117 11.88 9.82 6.17
C LYS A 117 10.84 10.66 5.44
N LEU A 118 9.76 11.02 6.12
CA LEU A 118 8.65 11.76 5.54
C LEU A 118 8.75 13.25 5.85
N ASP A 119 8.13 14.06 5.01
CA ASP A 119 7.96 15.47 5.28
C ASP A 119 6.83 15.70 6.33
N LYS A 120 6.92 16.80 7.06
CA LYS A 120 5.88 17.18 8.04
C LYS A 120 4.55 17.42 7.32
N GLY A 121 3.46 16.91 7.91
CA GLY A 121 2.12 17.06 7.37
C GLY A 121 1.70 15.95 6.42
N THR A 122 2.53 14.94 6.19
CA THR A 122 2.12 13.72 5.47
C THR A 122 0.98 13.02 6.20
N ASN A 123 -0.08 12.66 5.47
CA ASN A 123 -1.19 11.87 5.98
C ASN A 123 -0.81 10.39 6.01
N LEU A 124 -1.23 9.68 7.05
CA LEU A 124 -0.98 8.26 7.20
C LEU A 124 -2.30 7.50 7.26
N PHE A 125 -2.50 6.56 6.34
CA PHE A 125 -3.58 5.58 6.39
C PHE A 125 -3.02 4.24 6.85
N VAL A 126 -3.58 3.71 7.93
CA VAL A 126 -3.19 2.40 8.48
C VAL A 126 -4.42 1.53 8.58
N SER A 127 -4.33 0.30 8.13
CA SER A 127 -5.32 -0.74 8.40
C SER A 127 -4.65 -2.01 8.89
N VAL A 128 -5.31 -2.65 9.86
CA VAL A 128 -4.94 -3.95 10.42
C VAL A 128 -6.22 -4.74 10.69
N PRO A 129 -6.18 -6.08 10.74
CA PRO A 129 -7.30 -6.90 11.16
C PRO A 129 -7.74 -6.51 12.58
N ALA A 130 -9.06 -6.33 12.79
CA ALA A 130 -9.60 -5.87 14.07
C ALA A 130 -9.58 -6.94 15.17
N PHE A 131 -9.53 -8.21 14.81
CA PHE A 131 -9.64 -9.34 15.74
C PHE A 131 -8.76 -10.51 15.31
N GLU A 132 -8.01 -11.07 16.25
CA GLU A 132 -7.15 -12.25 16.02
C GLU A 132 -7.93 -13.46 15.48
N PHE A 133 -9.19 -13.66 15.90
CA PHE A 133 -10.01 -14.77 15.40
C PHE A 133 -10.42 -14.65 13.93
N LEU A 134 -10.26 -13.47 13.32
CA LEU A 134 -10.42 -13.26 11.88
C LEU A 134 -9.15 -13.61 11.09
N PHE A 135 -8.07 -13.90 11.81
CA PHE A 135 -6.86 -14.47 11.22
C PHE A 135 -7.23 -15.84 10.64
N SER A 136 -7.30 -15.91 9.33
CA SER A 136 -7.81 -17.09 8.62
C SER A 136 -6.66 -18.03 8.23
N GLY A 137 -7.00 -19.21 7.75
CA GLY A 137 -6.01 -20.09 7.13
C GLY A 137 -5.24 -19.48 5.97
N HIS A 138 -5.77 -18.40 5.39
CA HIS A 138 -5.12 -17.59 4.37
C HIS A 138 -3.93 -16.81 4.95
N ASP A 139 -4.09 -16.20 6.11
CA ASP A 139 -3.03 -15.44 6.78
C ASP A 139 -1.89 -16.35 7.24
N ILE A 140 -2.22 -17.59 7.68
CA ILE A 140 -1.25 -18.61 8.07
C ILE A 140 -0.42 -19.09 6.85
N PHE A 141 -1.00 -19.08 5.67
CA PHE A 141 -0.30 -19.50 4.44
C PHE A 141 0.74 -18.46 3.98
N LEU A 142 0.67 -17.24 4.46
CA LEU A 142 1.53 -16.11 4.08
C LEU A 142 2.75 -15.93 5.02
N GLU A 143 2.79 -16.63 6.18
CA GLU A 143 3.96 -16.71 7.05
C GLU A 143 4.99 -17.73 6.48
#